data_b1779597e4f53194251f62938eb3c82f
#
_entry.id   b1779597e4f53194251f62938eb3c82f
#
_cell.length_a   1.000
_cell.length_b   1.000
_cell.length_c   1.000
_cell.angle_alpha   90.00
_cell.angle_beta   90.00
_cell.angle_gamma   90.00
#
_symmetry.space_group_name_H-M   'P 1'
#
loop_
_entity.id
_entity.type
_entity.pdbx_description
1 polymer ?
#
loop_
_entity_poly.entity_id
_entity_poly.type
_entity_poly.pdbx_seq_one_letter_code
_entity_poly.pdbx_strand_id
1 'polypeptide(L)'
;MAEERKNASKSGALQTLFGTGDENIRLLEKLMGVHVALRDGDIVVEGESEEAVDGADDILRHLGALAEKGERVDTAVVQYAVSLLEKGELDQLDNLYQDVVATTFRGRPIRCKTLGQRDYVRAIKKHTLTFGIGPAGTGKTYLAMAMAVAALKAKEVERIVLTRPAVEAGEKLGFLPGDLSQKVDPYLRPLYDAMFDMLGAETCQRMQERGVIEVAPLRICADARCRMLSSFWTKRRTRRRSK
;
A
#
# COMPACT_ATOMS: atom_id res chain seq x y z
N MET A 1 -9.33 32.82 18.14
CA MET A 1 -9.33 31.33 18.24
C MET A 1 -9.37 30.62 16.90
N ALA A 2 -10.11 31.10 15.88
CA ALA A 2 -10.12 30.47 14.54
C ALA A 2 -8.82 30.70 13.76
N GLU A 3 -8.17 31.84 13.96
CA GLU A 3 -6.91 32.21 13.29
C GLU A 3 -5.70 31.43 13.83
N GLU A 4 -5.61 31.18 15.13
CA GLU A 4 -4.56 30.34 15.71
C GLU A 4 -4.66 28.86 15.28
N ARG A 5 -5.88 28.32 15.12
CA ARG A 5 -6.07 26.97 14.59
C ARG A 5 -5.68 26.83 13.13
N LYS A 6 -5.91 27.87 12.32
CA LYS A 6 -5.51 27.92 10.91
C LYS A 6 -3.99 27.98 10.75
N ASN A 7 -3.31 28.74 11.59
CA ASN A 7 -1.85 28.85 11.59
C ASN A 7 -1.18 27.56 12.11
N ALA A 8 -1.73 26.91 13.14
CA ALA A 8 -1.22 25.62 13.62
C ALA A 8 -1.40 24.49 12.59
N SER A 9 -2.51 24.46 11.86
CA SER A 9 -2.75 23.51 10.78
C SER A 9 -1.78 23.74 9.62
N LYS A 10 -1.55 24.98 9.21
CA LYS A 10 -0.58 25.33 8.17
C LYS A 10 0.84 24.96 8.57
N SER A 11 1.25 25.21 9.81
CA SER A 11 2.58 24.83 10.31
C SER A 11 2.80 23.32 10.31
N GLY A 12 1.81 22.53 10.74
CA GLY A 12 1.88 21.07 10.72
C GLY A 12 1.91 20.49 9.29
N ALA A 13 1.15 21.07 8.37
CA ALA A 13 1.16 20.68 6.96
C ALA A 13 2.51 20.99 6.29
N LEU A 14 3.09 22.17 6.56
CA LEU A 14 4.42 22.53 6.08
C LEU A 14 5.49 21.56 6.59
N GLN A 15 5.47 21.23 7.89
CA GLN A 15 6.41 20.28 8.46
C GLN A 15 6.29 18.88 7.81
N THR A 16 5.06 18.45 7.52
CA THR A 16 4.81 17.19 6.81
C THR A 16 5.29 17.25 5.37
N LEU A 17 5.08 18.37 4.68
CA LEU A 17 5.52 18.60 3.30
C LEU A 17 7.04 18.59 3.20
N PHE A 18 7.74 19.31 4.09
CA PHE A 18 9.19 19.40 4.10
C PHE A 18 9.85 18.09 4.50
N GLY A 19 9.21 17.32 5.37
CA GLY A 19 9.76 16.08 5.92
C GLY A 19 10.81 16.31 7.00
N THR A 20 11.39 15.21 7.51
CA THR A 20 12.40 15.30 8.57
C THR A 20 13.70 15.87 8.01
N GLY A 21 14.12 17.03 8.52
CA GLY A 21 15.34 17.71 8.04
C GLY A 21 15.26 18.12 6.56
N ASP A 22 14.08 18.49 6.10
CA ASP A 22 13.79 18.96 4.74
C ASP A 22 14.08 17.92 3.64
N GLU A 23 14.04 16.62 4.00
CA GLU A 23 14.40 15.52 3.08
C GLU A 23 13.55 15.51 1.80
N ASN A 24 12.27 15.86 1.90
CA ASN A 24 11.34 15.90 0.77
C ASN A 24 11.69 17.03 -0.20
N ILE A 25 11.99 18.22 0.34
CA ILE A 25 12.34 19.39 -0.46
C ILE A 25 13.68 19.20 -1.14
N ARG A 26 14.71 18.74 -0.41
CA ARG A 26 16.02 18.43 -1.00
C ARG A 26 15.95 17.41 -2.12
N LEU A 27 15.06 16.43 -1.97
CA LEU A 27 14.84 15.44 -3.02
C LEU A 27 14.17 16.08 -4.24
N LEU A 28 13.15 16.91 -4.04
CA LEU A 28 12.46 17.62 -5.12
C LEU A 28 13.43 18.55 -5.87
N GLU A 29 14.22 19.35 -5.15
CA GLU A 29 15.25 20.22 -5.71
C GLU A 29 16.23 19.45 -6.60
N LYS A 30 16.68 18.30 -6.10
CA LYS A 30 17.61 17.42 -6.83
C LYS A 30 16.99 16.83 -8.11
N LEU A 31 15.71 16.41 -8.03
CA LEU A 31 15.02 15.75 -9.16
C LEU A 31 14.61 16.76 -10.24
N MET A 32 14.18 17.96 -9.84
CA MET A 32 13.65 18.98 -10.74
C MET A 32 14.70 20.03 -11.16
N GLY A 33 15.85 20.08 -10.50
CA GLY A 33 16.90 21.10 -10.79
C GLY A 33 16.48 22.51 -10.38
N VAL A 34 15.69 22.64 -9.29
CA VAL A 34 15.19 23.90 -8.76
C VAL A 34 15.70 24.13 -7.35
N HIS A 35 15.53 25.35 -6.84
CA HIS A 35 15.74 25.69 -5.44
C HIS A 35 14.43 26.11 -4.79
N VAL A 36 14.11 25.59 -3.59
CA VAL A 36 12.88 25.86 -2.87
C VAL A 36 13.19 26.54 -1.55
N ALA A 37 12.66 27.73 -1.35
CA ALA A 37 12.85 28.52 -0.14
C ALA A 37 11.51 28.90 0.50
N LEU A 38 11.51 29.06 1.83
CA LEU A 38 10.38 29.64 2.56
C LEU A 38 10.68 31.11 2.80
N ARG A 39 9.89 32.02 2.20
CA ARG A 39 10.02 33.47 2.37
C ARG A 39 8.68 34.05 2.83
N ASP A 40 8.70 34.76 3.94
CA ASP A 40 7.50 35.42 4.52
C ASP A 40 6.30 34.48 4.74
N GLY A 41 6.54 33.16 4.89
CA GLY A 41 5.52 32.15 5.07
C GLY A 41 5.02 31.50 3.77
N ASP A 42 5.51 31.97 2.62
CA ASP A 42 5.20 31.40 1.31
C ASP A 42 6.37 30.55 0.78
N ILE A 43 6.04 29.50 0.07
CA ILE A 43 7.02 28.66 -0.63
C ILE A 43 7.33 29.33 -1.96
N VAL A 44 8.62 29.61 -2.20
CA VAL A 44 9.14 30.19 -3.42
C VAL A 44 10.02 29.18 -4.12
N VAL A 45 9.78 28.95 -5.41
CA VAL A 45 10.56 28.05 -6.27
C VAL A 45 11.37 28.90 -7.25
N GLU A 46 12.67 28.65 -7.32
CA GLU A 46 13.59 29.34 -8.22
C GLU A 46 14.37 28.29 -9.05
N GLY A 47 14.61 28.55 -10.34
CA GLY A 47 15.33 27.63 -11.22
C GLY A 47 15.70 28.27 -12.54
N GLU A 48 16.55 27.57 -13.32
CA GLU A 48 16.99 28.05 -14.64
C GLU A 48 15.94 27.84 -15.74
N SER A 49 15.04 26.85 -15.57
CA SER A 49 13.99 26.50 -16.52
C SER A 49 12.62 26.87 -15.94
N GLU A 50 11.84 27.67 -16.70
CA GLU A 50 10.47 28.01 -16.33
C GLU A 50 9.59 26.75 -16.22
N GLU A 51 9.75 25.77 -17.13
CA GLU A 51 9.05 24.50 -17.10
C GLU A 51 9.36 23.69 -15.83
N ALA A 52 10.62 23.71 -15.35
CA ALA A 52 11.01 23.01 -14.13
C ALA A 52 10.45 23.71 -12.89
N VAL A 53 10.39 25.04 -12.88
CA VAL A 53 9.83 25.85 -11.79
C VAL A 53 8.32 25.61 -11.71
N ASP A 54 7.59 25.71 -12.82
CA ASP A 54 6.14 25.47 -12.88
C ASP A 54 5.79 24.04 -12.46
N GLY A 55 6.55 23.06 -12.96
CA GLY A 55 6.35 21.66 -12.59
C GLY A 55 6.61 21.39 -11.10
N ALA A 56 7.63 22.02 -10.52
CA ALA A 56 7.92 21.87 -9.08
C ALA A 56 6.85 22.58 -8.22
N ASP A 57 6.35 23.74 -8.65
CA ASP A 57 5.24 24.43 -7.97
C ASP A 57 3.96 23.60 -8.00
N ASP A 58 3.62 23.01 -9.15
CA ASP A 58 2.49 22.10 -9.28
C ASP A 58 2.62 20.88 -8.34
N ILE A 59 3.81 20.26 -8.27
CA ILE A 59 4.07 19.16 -7.33
C ILE A 59 3.87 19.62 -5.88
N LEU A 60 4.46 20.76 -5.50
CA LEU A 60 4.37 21.28 -4.14
C LEU A 60 2.92 21.60 -3.76
N ARG A 61 2.12 22.11 -4.67
CA ARG A 61 0.69 22.38 -4.47
C ARG A 61 -0.07 21.08 -4.18
N HIS A 62 0.12 20.02 -4.98
CA HIS A 62 -0.52 18.73 -4.76
C HIS A 62 -0.07 18.06 -3.46
N LEU A 63 1.25 18.06 -3.17
CA LEU A 63 1.79 17.50 -1.93
C LEU A 63 1.33 18.30 -0.70
N GLY A 64 1.24 19.63 -0.82
CA GLY A 64 0.70 20.50 0.21
C GLY A 64 -0.76 20.18 0.54
N ALA A 65 -1.58 19.99 -0.49
CA ALA A 65 -2.98 19.59 -0.32
C ALA A 65 -3.12 18.20 0.37
N LEU A 66 -2.20 17.26 0.12
CA LEU A 66 -2.15 15.98 0.83
C LEU A 66 -1.76 16.17 2.30
N ALA A 67 -0.75 16.98 2.58
CA ALA A 67 -0.29 17.29 3.94
C ALA A 67 -1.39 17.98 4.77
N GLU A 68 -2.16 18.90 4.16
CA GLU A 68 -3.31 19.56 4.80
C GLU A 68 -4.44 18.57 5.17
N LYS A 69 -4.63 17.52 4.37
CA LYS A 69 -5.56 16.42 4.68
C LYS A 69 -5.03 15.45 5.75
N GLY A 70 -3.83 15.71 6.29
CA GLY A 70 -3.18 14.87 7.30
C GLY A 70 -2.54 13.59 6.71
N GLU A 71 -2.36 13.52 5.39
CA GLU A 71 -1.68 12.41 4.76
C GLU A 71 -0.16 12.54 4.94
N ARG A 72 0.50 11.40 5.06
CA ARG A 72 1.97 11.39 5.17
C ARG A 72 2.60 11.63 3.80
N VAL A 73 3.41 12.66 3.70
CA VAL A 73 4.29 12.91 2.55
C VAL A 73 5.69 12.42 2.91
N ASP A 74 6.17 11.41 2.21
CA ASP A 74 7.53 10.88 2.34
C ASP A 74 8.26 10.98 0.99
N THR A 75 9.55 10.73 0.98
CA THR A 75 10.39 10.80 -0.23
C THR A 75 9.89 9.91 -1.37
N ALA A 76 9.21 8.79 -1.07
CA ALA A 76 8.61 7.93 -2.08
C ALA A 76 7.41 8.60 -2.77
N VAL A 77 6.62 9.38 -2.02
CA VAL A 77 5.50 10.16 -2.58
C VAL A 77 6.04 11.28 -3.47
N VAL A 78 7.12 11.97 -3.07
CA VAL A 78 7.78 13.01 -3.88
C VAL A 78 8.29 12.43 -5.20
N GLN A 79 9.06 11.33 -5.15
CA GLN A 79 9.54 10.65 -6.37
C GLN A 79 8.38 10.24 -7.29
N TYR A 80 7.30 9.75 -6.71
CA TYR A 80 6.13 9.34 -7.47
C TYR A 80 5.43 10.54 -8.11
N ALA A 81 5.29 11.67 -7.41
CA ALA A 81 4.74 12.91 -7.96
C ALA A 81 5.54 13.41 -9.17
N VAL A 82 6.89 13.41 -9.08
CA VAL A 82 7.76 13.75 -10.21
C VAL A 82 7.51 12.80 -11.39
N SER A 83 7.42 11.49 -11.14
CA SER A 83 7.15 10.52 -12.21
C SER A 83 5.77 10.66 -12.85
N LEU A 84 4.78 11.19 -12.12
CA LEU A 84 3.46 11.50 -12.65
C LEU A 84 3.47 12.79 -13.47
N LEU A 85 4.23 13.81 -13.04
CA LEU A 85 4.43 15.05 -13.80
C LEU A 85 5.02 14.75 -15.18
N GLU A 86 6.11 13.94 -15.23
CA GLU A 86 6.75 13.51 -16.48
C GLU A 86 5.80 12.80 -17.46
N LYS A 87 4.74 12.17 -16.94
CA LYS A 87 3.70 11.49 -17.73
C LYS A 87 2.48 12.36 -18.04
N GLY A 88 2.41 13.59 -17.51
CA GLY A 88 1.22 14.44 -17.60
C GLY A 88 0.03 13.92 -16.79
N GLU A 89 0.27 13.16 -15.72
CA GLU A 89 -0.76 12.50 -14.91
C GLU A 89 -0.80 13.00 -13.46
N LEU A 90 -0.17 14.14 -13.14
CA LEU A 90 -0.03 14.66 -11.78
C LEU A 90 -1.39 14.82 -11.05
N ASP A 91 -2.44 15.25 -11.77
CA ASP A 91 -3.79 15.40 -11.23
C ASP A 91 -4.37 14.09 -10.66
N GLN A 92 -3.83 12.93 -11.07
CA GLN A 92 -4.26 11.66 -10.53
C GLN A 92 -3.74 11.40 -9.11
N LEU A 93 -2.75 12.17 -8.64
CA LEU A 93 -2.19 12.05 -7.30
C LEU A 93 -3.26 12.27 -6.23
N ASP A 94 -4.08 13.32 -6.37
CA ASP A 94 -5.15 13.65 -5.42
C ASP A 94 -6.21 12.54 -5.30
N ASN A 95 -6.51 11.88 -6.42
CA ASN A 95 -7.50 10.81 -6.47
C ASN A 95 -7.02 9.50 -5.81
N LEU A 96 -5.70 9.32 -5.62
CA LEU A 96 -5.17 8.12 -4.96
C LEU A 96 -5.53 8.06 -3.49
N TYR A 97 -5.57 9.21 -2.84
CA TYR A 97 -5.75 9.33 -1.40
C TYR A 97 -7.22 9.45 -0.96
N GLN A 98 -8.18 9.48 -1.91
CA GLN A 98 -9.61 9.55 -1.58
C GLN A 98 -10.17 8.20 -1.12
N ASP A 99 -9.72 7.10 -1.72
CA ASP A 99 -10.28 5.77 -1.46
C ASP A 99 -9.54 5.03 -0.34
N VAL A 100 -10.25 4.73 0.74
CA VAL A 100 -9.76 3.84 1.80
C VAL A 100 -10.01 2.40 1.37
N VAL A 101 -8.93 1.62 1.26
CA VAL A 101 -8.97 0.18 0.91
C VAL A 101 -9.45 -0.65 2.09
N ALA A 102 -8.90 -0.39 3.26
CA ALA A 102 -9.19 -1.04 4.53
C ALA A 102 -8.72 -0.15 5.69
N THR A 103 -8.96 -0.60 6.92
CA THR A 103 -8.48 0.09 8.13
C THR A 103 -7.70 -0.91 8.97
N THR A 104 -6.52 -0.50 9.46
CA THR A 104 -5.72 -1.30 10.39
C THR A 104 -6.45 -1.50 11.72
N PHE A 105 -5.95 -2.41 12.55
CA PHE A 105 -6.47 -2.62 13.91
C PHE A 105 -6.40 -1.34 14.78
N ARG A 106 -5.40 -0.49 14.54
CA ARG A 106 -5.22 0.78 15.24
C ARG A 106 -6.02 1.95 14.65
N GLY A 107 -6.96 1.69 13.75
CA GLY A 107 -7.80 2.71 13.11
C GLY A 107 -7.12 3.51 12.00
N ARG A 108 -5.90 3.17 11.57
CA ARG A 108 -5.22 3.86 10.48
C ARG A 108 -5.79 3.43 9.13
N PRO A 109 -6.15 4.36 8.24
CA PRO A 109 -6.64 4.02 6.91
C PRO A 109 -5.50 3.48 6.04
N ILE A 110 -5.79 2.42 5.28
CA ILE A 110 -4.90 1.87 4.25
C ILE A 110 -5.39 2.41 2.91
N ARG A 111 -4.51 3.10 2.20
CA ARG A 111 -4.77 3.71 0.88
C ARG A 111 -3.77 3.23 -0.15
N CYS A 112 -4.12 3.35 -1.40
CA CYS A 112 -3.20 3.12 -2.50
C CYS A 112 -2.22 4.28 -2.60
N LYS A 113 -0.93 3.99 -2.69
CA LYS A 113 0.13 4.99 -2.85
C LYS A 113 0.51 5.23 -4.31
N THR A 114 0.08 4.37 -5.22
CA THR A 114 0.37 4.47 -6.66
C THR A 114 -0.84 4.08 -7.50
N LEU A 115 -0.88 4.54 -8.75
CA LEU A 115 -1.92 4.17 -9.72
C LEU A 115 -1.98 2.66 -9.94
N GLY A 116 -0.82 2.00 -10.07
CA GLY A 116 -0.75 0.55 -10.21
C GLY A 116 -1.33 -0.20 -9.00
N GLN A 117 -1.15 0.32 -7.78
CA GLN A 117 -1.80 -0.24 -6.59
C GLN A 117 -3.33 -0.05 -6.64
N ARG A 118 -3.79 1.11 -7.08
CA ARG A 118 -5.23 1.40 -7.27
C ARG A 118 -5.85 0.46 -8.31
N ASP A 119 -5.18 0.26 -9.42
CA ASP A 119 -5.64 -0.64 -10.47
C ASP A 119 -5.67 -2.10 -10.00
N TYR A 120 -4.68 -2.52 -9.21
CA TYR A 120 -4.66 -3.83 -8.56
C TYR A 120 -5.84 -4.03 -7.60
N VAL A 121 -6.11 -3.05 -6.73
CA VAL A 121 -7.27 -3.08 -5.83
C VAL A 121 -8.59 -3.11 -6.60
N ARG A 122 -8.72 -2.31 -7.67
CA ARG A 122 -9.89 -2.32 -8.56
C ARG A 122 -10.06 -3.68 -9.26
N ALA A 123 -8.97 -4.28 -9.72
CA ALA A 123 -8.99 -5.61 -10.33
C ALA A 123 -9.49 -6.67 -9.34
N ILE A 124 -8.99 -6.67 -8.08
CA ILE A 124 -9.46 -7.57 -7.03
C ILE A 124 -10.96 -7.41 -6.77
N LYS A 125 -11.46 -6.16 -6.72
CA LYS A 125 -12.90 -5.91 -6.51
C LYS A 125 -13.76 -6.41 -7.66
N LYS A 126 -13.27 -6.27 -8.90
CA LYS A 126 -14.04 -6.53 -10.12
C LYS A 126 -14.00 -7.99 -10.56
N HIS A 127 -12.87 -8.67 -10.39
CA HIS A 127 -12.61 -9.99 -10.96
C HIS A 127 -12.54 -11.08 -9.89
N THR A 128 -12.98 -12.29 -10.25
CA THR A 128 -12.91 -13.47 -9.38
C THR A 128 -11.47 -13.95 -9.18
N LEU A 129 -10.64 -13.80 -10.20
CA LEU A 129 -9.22 -14.16 -10.18
C LEU A 129 -8.39 -12.97 -10.63
N THR A 130 -7.38 -12.62 -9.84
CA THR A 130 -6.47 -11.50 -10.11
C THR A 130 -5.02 -11.94 -9.89
N PHE A 131 -4.14 -11.65 -10.84
CA PHE A 131 -2.71 -11.86 -10.73
C PHE A 131 -1.99 -10.52 -10.50
N GLY A 132 -1.27 -10.41 -9.39
CA GLY A 132 -0.42 -9.25 -9.10
C GLY A 132 1.03 -9.56 -9.42
N ILE A 133 1.57 -8.98 -10.52
CA ILE A 133 2.96 -9.14 -10.95
C ILE A 133 3.69 -7.81 -10.74
N GLY A 134 4.93 -7.88 -10.22
CA GLY A 134 5.75 -6.69 -10.00
C GLY A 134 6.89 -6.94 -9.04
N PRO A 135 7.82 -5.98 -8.87
CA PRO A 135 8.99 -6.08 -7.99
C PRO A 135 8.62 -6.34 -6.53
N ALA A 136 9.60 -6.79 -5.74
CA ALA A 136 9.44 -6.89 -4.29
C ALA A 136 9.20 -5.50 -3.67
N GLY A 137 8.52 -5.44 -2.51
CA GLY A 137 8.27 -4.17 -1.80
C GLY A 137 7.14 -3.30 -2.35
N THR A 138 6.52 -3.63 -3.49
CA THR A 138 5.44 -2.81 -4.10
C THR A 138 4.06 -2.95 -3.43
N GLY A 139 3.97 -3.63 -2.29
CA GLY A 139 2.73 -3.73 -1.50
C GLY A 139 1.70 -4.76 -2.00
N LYS A 140 2.01 -5.60 -3.00
CA LYS A 140 1.07 -6.57 -3.57
C LYS A 140 0.41 -7.46 -2.53
N THR A 141 1.22 -8.13 -1.70
CA THR A 141 0.73 -9.02 -0.64
C THR A 141 -0.05 -8.25 0.42
N TYR A 142 0.45 -7.09 0.84
CA TYR A 142 -0.19 -6.26 1.85
C TYR A 142 -1.58 -5.78 1.39
N LEU A 143 -1.71 -5.29 0.17
CA LEU A 143 -3.00 -4.85 -0.39
C LEU A 143 -3.97 -6.02 -0.62
N ALA A 144 -3.47 -7.19 -1.06
CA ALA A 144 -4.30 -8.38 -1.17
C ALA A 144 -4.87 -8.80 0.20
N MET A 145 -4.05 -8.75 1.26
CA MET A 145 -4.50 -9.00 2.63
C MET A 145 -5.50 -7.95 3.11
N ALA A 146 -5.26 -6.67 2.83
CA ALA A 146 -6.18 -5.59 3.16
C ALA A 146 -7.55 -5.82 2.53
N MET A 147 -7.58 -6.20 1.25
CA MET A 147 -8.81 -6.52 0.53
C MET A 147 -9.52 -7.77 1.09
N ALA A 148 -8.77 -8.83 1.40
CA ALA A 148 -9.32 -10.05 1.98
C ALA A 148 -9.96 -9.78 3.36
N VAL A 149 -9.27 -9.03 4.22
CA VAL A 149 -9.78 -8.64 5.54
C VAL A 149 -11.00 -7.71 5.42
N ALA A 150 -10.97 -6.76 4.48
CA ALA A 150 -12.12 -5.89 4.22
C ALA A 150 -13.35 -6.70 3.80
N ALA A 151 -13.19 -7.65 2.87
CA ALA A 151 -14.26 -8.53 2.41
C ALA A 151 -14.80 -9.44 3.54
N LEU A 152 -13.90 -9.94 4.42
CA LEU A 152 -14.31 -10.73 5.59
C LEU A 152 -15.10 -9.89 6.60
N LYS A 153 -14.63 -8.67 6.92
CA LYS A 153 -15.35 -7.73 7.79
C LYS A 153 -16.71 -7.31 7.22
N ALA A 154 -16.80 -7.15 5.90
CA ALA A 154 -18.05 -6.88 5.19
C ALA A 154 -18.96 -8.12 5.03
N LYS A 155 -18.53 -9.29 5.52
CA LYS A 155 -19.25 -10.59 5.36
C LYS A 155 -19.50 -10.99 3.90
N GLU A 156 -18.69 -10.51 2.98
CA GLU A 156 -18.73 -10.90 1.56
C GLU A 156 -18.11 -12.29 1.35
N VAL A 157 -17.21 -12.69 2.26
CA VAL A 157 -16.58 -14.02 2.30
C VAL A 157 -16.70 -14.61 3.69
N GLU A 158 -16.75 -15.94 3.78
CA GLU A 158 -16.88 -16.68 5.03
C GLU A 158 -15.52 -16.96 5.69
N ARG A 159 -14.46 -17.10 4.86
CA ARG A 159 -13.11 -17.41 5.33
C ARG A 159 -12.05 -16.87 4.38
N ILE A 160 -10.83 -16.74 4.91
CA ILE A 160 -9.61 -16.40 4.18
C ILE A 160 -8.71 -17.64 4.18
N VAL A 161 -8.30 -18.08 2.99
CA VAL A 161 -7.31 -19.15 2.85
C VAL A 161 -6.02 -18.54 2.32
N LEU A 162 -4.95 -18.67 3.09
CA LEU A 162 -3.61 -18.20 2.74
C LEU A 162 -2.80 -19.39 2.27
N THR A 163 -2.21 -19.24 1.12
CA THR A 163 -1.36 -20.32 0.58
C THR A 163 -0.04 -19.75 0.06
N ARG A 164 1.03 -20.49 0.31
CA ARG A 164 2.35 -20.24 -0.25
C ARG A 164 3.01 -21.55 -0.64
N PRO A 165 3.87 -21.56 -1.68
CA PRO A 165 4.74 -22.70 -1.93
C PRO A 165 5.57 -23.01 -0.68
N ALA A 166 5.69 -24.29 -0.34
CA ALA A 166 6.48 -24.74 0.81
C ALA A 166 7.99 -24.53 0.62
N VAL A 167 8.43 -24.25 -0.61
CA VAL A 167 9.84 -23.97 -0.98
C VAL A 167 9.88 -22.92 -2.10
N GLU A 168 10.94 -22.13 -2.12
CA GLU A 168 11.22 -21.24 -3.25
C GLU A 168 11.73 -22.04 -4.46
N ALA A 169 11.54 -21.46 -5.67
CA ALA A 169 11.95 -22.10 -6.90
C ALA A 169 13.48 -22.31 -6.92
N GLY A 170 13.93 -23.57 -6.82
CA GLY A 170 15.34 -23.96 -6.81
C GLY A 170 15.85 -24.49 -5.46
N GLU A 171 15.12 -24.36 -4.37
CA GLU A 171 15.47 -24.92 -3.08
C GLU A 171 14.93 -26.36 -2.93
N LYS A 172 15.79 -27.25 -2.40
CA LYS A 172 15.39 -28.61 -2.03
C LYS A 172 14.89 -28.61 -0.59
N LEU A 173 13.71 -29.19 -0.35
CA LEU A 173 13.07 -29.35 0.98
C LEU A 173 13.97 -29.93 2.09
N GLY A 174 15.12 -30.48 1.74
CA GLY A 174 16.06 -31.15 2.67
C GLY A 174 16.96 -30.20 3.49
N PHE A 175 17.02 -28.90 3.18
CA PHE A 175 18.01 -28.00 3.78
C PHE A 175 17.62 -27.38 5.13
N LEU A 176 16.33 -27.36 5.48
CA LEU A 176 15.88 -26.80 6.77
C LEU A 176 15.54 -27.95 7.75
N PRO A 177 16.08 -27.94 8.96
CA PRO A 177 15.69 -28.92 10.01
C PRO A 177 14.27 -28.59 10.49
N GLY A 178 13.47 -29.64 10.78
CA GLY A 178 12.13 -29.50 11.34
C GLY A 178 11.02 -30.09 10.49
N ASP A 179 9.79 -30.06 11.03
CA ASP A 179 8.58 -30.52 10.36
C ASP A 179 8.17 -29.54 9.22
N LEU A 180 7.35 -29.99 8.29
CA LEU A 180 6.91 -29.22 7.11
C LEU A 180 6.30 -27.87 7.51
N SER A 181 5.56 -27.79 8.60
CA SER A 181 4.98 -26.55 9.14
C SER A 181 6.05 -25.57 9.60
N GLN A 182 7.10 -26.04 10.28
CA GLN A 182 8.22 -25.20 10.75
C GLN A 182 9.09 -24.68 9.60
N LYS A 183 9.19 -25.44 8.49
CA LYS A 183 9.96 -25.05 7.30
C LYS A 183 9.26 -23.96 6.47
N VAL A 184 7.93 -23.89 6.53
CA VAL A 184 7.11 -22.92 5.76
C VAL A 184 6.89 -21.62 6.53
N ASP A 185 7.05 -21.65 7.87
CA ASP A 185 6.78 -20.53 8.77
C ASP A 185 7.52 -19.22 8.38
N PRO A 186 8.82 -19.22 8.04
CA PRO A 186 9.52 -18.00 7.61
C PRO A 186 8.90 -17.35 6.39
N TYR A 187 8.37 -18.14 5.45
CA TYR A 187 7.75 -17.63 4.22
C TYR A 187 6.33 -17.10 4.43
N LEU A 188 5.68 -17.50 5.53
CA LEU A 188 4.35 -17.03 5.92
C LEU A 188 4.39 -15.77 6.77
N ARG A 189 5.54 -15.45 7.38
CA ARG A 189 5.70 -14.31 8.28
C ARG A 189 5.19 -13.00 7.71
N PRO A 190 5.47 -12.60 6.45
CA PRO A 190 4.92 -11.37 5.88
C PRO A 190 3.39 -11.36 5.76
N LEU A 191 2.76 -12.53 5.65
CA LEU A 191 1.30 -12.66 5.64
C LEU A 191 0.73 -12.46 7.05
N TYR A 192 1.37 -13.07 8.06
CA TYR A 192 0.98 -12.88 9.46
C TYR A 192 1.15 -11.44 9.90
N ASP A 193 2.27 -10.79 9.56
CA ASP A 193 2.54 -9.40 9.89
C ASP A 193 1.45 -8.48 9.31
N ALA A 194 1.06 -8.69 8.05
CA ALA A 194 -0.03 -7.94 7.43
C ALA A 194 -1.39 -8.20 8.10
N MET A 195 -1.68 -9.46 8.48
CA MET A 195 -2.92 -9.78 9.20
C MET A 195 -2.95 -9.16 10.59
N PHE A 196 -1.84 -9.22 11.32
CA PHE A 196 -1.76 -8.64 12.67
C PHE A 196 -1.92 -7.12 12.66
N ASP A 197 -1.39 -6.44 11.63
CA ASP A 197 -1.61 -5.01 11.44
C ASP A 197 -3.10 -4.68 11.22
N MET A 198 -3.86 -5.54 10.54
CA MET A 198 -5.26 -5.30 10.16
C MET A 198 -6.30 -5.80 11.17
N LEU A 199 -6.00 -6.87 11.89
CA LEU A 199 -6.93 -7.55 12.79
C LEU A 199 -6.52 -7.49 14.27
N GLY A 200 -5.23 -7.24 14.54
CA GLY A 200 -4.61 -7.48 15.84
C GLY A 200 -4.32 -8.97 16.07
N ALA A 201 -3.29 -9.27 16.86
CA ALA A 201 -2.81 -10.64 17.09
C ALA A 201 -3.89 -11.55 17.70
N GLU A 202 -4.60 -11.07 18.73
CA GLU A 202 -5.63 -11.81 19.46
C GLU A 202 -6.83 -12.21 18.58
N THR A 203 -7.30 -11.26 17.74
CA THR A 203 -8.41 -11.53 16.81
C THR A 203 -8.00 -12.50 15.72
N CYS A 204 -6.76 -12.35 15.21
CA CYS A 204 -6.21 -13.25 14.21
C CYS A 204 -6.13 -14.68 14.75
N GLN A 205 -5.60 -14.87 15.96
CA GLN A 205 -5.51 -16.20 16.59
C GLN A 205 -6.89 -16.84 16.76
N ARG A 206 -7.87 -16.11 17.30
CA ARG A 206 -9.26 -16.60 17.44
C ARG A 206 -9.89 -16.99 16.11
N MET A 207 -9.61 -16.24 15.04
CA MET A 207 -10.13 -16.55 13.72
C MET A 207 -9.46 -17.79 13.10
N GLN A 208 -8.19 -18.03 13.39
CA GLN A 208 -7.47 -19.25 13.00
C GLN A 208 -8.03 -20.47 13.74
N GLU A 209 -8.20 -20.40 15.05
CA GLU A 209 -8.79 -21.47 15.85
C GLU A 209 -10.21 -21.86 15.39
N ARG A 210 -10.98 -20.90 14.88
CA ARG A 210 -12.32 -21.11 14.35
C ARG A 210 -12.34 -21.54 12.87
N GLY A 211 -11.19 -21.67 12.22
CA GLY A 211 -11.10 -22.00 10.80
C GLY A 211 -11.62 -20.90 9.85
N VAL A 212 -11.78 -19.66 10.35
CA VAL A 212 -12.12 -18.49 9.52
C VAL A 212 -10.91 -18.01 8.74
N ILE A 213 -9.71 -18.16 9.32
CA ILE A 213 -8.43 -17.93 8.64
C ILE A 213 -7.68 -19.24 8.62
N GLU A 214 -7.35 -19.74 7.45
CA GLU A 214 -6.64 -20.97 7.24
C GLU A 214 -5.33 -20.71 6.50
N VAL A 215 -4.25 -21.34 6.96
CA VAL A 215 -2.96 -21.31 6.27
C VAL A 215 -2.70 -22.71 5.72
N ALA A 216 -2.72 -22.83 4.40
CA ALA A 216 -2.53 -24.10 3.70
C ALA A 216 -1.27 -24.01 2.82
N PRO A 217 -0.16 -24.69 3.18
CA PRO A 217 1.01 -24.74 2.32
C PRO A 217 0.65 -25.46 1.01
N LEU A 218 0.97 -24.85 -0.11
CA LEU A 218 0.87 -25.51 -1.41
C LEU A 218 1.91 -26.65 -1.42
N ARG A 219 1.42 -27.88 -1.43
CA ARG A 219 2.27 -29.02 -1.77
C ARG A 219 2.75 -28.81 -3.20
N ILE A 220 4.05 -28.92 -3.40
CA ILE A 220 4.65 -28.84 -4.73
C ILE A 220 4.03 -29.96 -5.55
N CYS A 221 3.15 -29.62 -6.47
CA CYS A 221 2.99 -30.46 -7.64
C CYS A 221 4.35 -30.46 -8.34
N ALA A 222 4.96 -31.61 -8.47
CA ALA A 222 6.31 -31.82 -9.03
C ALA A 222 6.47 -31.36 -10.50
N ASP A 223 5.49 -30.71 -11.06
CA ASP A 223 5.48 -30.21 -12.43
C ASP A 223 5.70 -28.69 -12.46
N ALA A 224 6.67 -28.31 -13.27
CA ALA A 224 7.20 -26.94 -13.48
C ALA A 224 6.16 -25.86 -13.87
N ARG A 225 4.88 -26.15 -13.85
CA ARG A 225 3.77 -25.27 -14.26
C ARG A 225 3.14 -24.45 -13.15
N CYS A 226 3.49 -24.70 -11.86
CA CYS A 226 2.93 -23.97 -10.70
C CYS A 226 3.85 -22.86 -10.17
N ARG A 227 4.59 -22.14 -11.03
CA ARG A 227 5.55 -21.10 -10.59
C ARG A 227 4.93 -19.80 -10.10
N MET A 228 3.60 -19.66 -10.04
CA MET A 228 3.00 -18.35 -9.72
C MET A 228 1.67 -18.45 -8.95
N LEU A 229 1.72 -18.73 -7.66
CA LEU A 229 0.52 -18.56 -6.82
C LEU A 229 0.92 -18.14 -5.40
N SER A 230 0.97 -16.84 -5.16
CA SER A 230 1.17 -16.28 -3.82
C SER A 230 -0.07 -15.56 -3.32
N SER A 231 -1.14 -16.24 -3.11
CA SER A 231 -2.36 -15.89 -2.38
C SER A 231 -3.63 -16.19 -3.20
N PHE A 232 -4.36 -17.19 -2.78
CA PHE A 232 -5.72 -17.46 -3.24
C PHE A 232 -6.73 -17.09 -2.18
N TRP A 233 -7.77 -16.36 -2.55
CA TRP A 233 -9.02 -16.37 -1.80
C TRP A 233 -10.18 -16.66 -2.75
N THR A 234 -11.08 -17.51 -2.29
CA THR A 234 -12.26 -17.91 -3.06
C THR A 234 -13.46 -17.07 -2.63
N LYS A 235 -13.97 -16.27 -3.55
CA LYS A 235 -15.25 -15.59 -3.38
C LYS A 235 -16.36 -16.61 -3.63
N ARG A 236 -17.02 -17.10 -2.59
CA ARG A 236 -18.22 -17.90 -2.75
C ARG A 236 -19.38 -16.96 -3.08
N ARG A 237 -19.83 -16.99 -4.32
CA ARG A 237 -21.03 -16.28 -4.77
C ARG A 237 -22.23 -16.92 -4.06
N THR A 238 -22.78 -16.28 -3.05
CA THR A 238 -24.08 -16.66 -2.53
C THR A 238 -25.11 -16.47 -3.66
N ARG A 239 -25.56 -17.57 -4.24
CA ARG A 239 -26.78 -17.54 -5.08
C ARG A 239 -27.90 -17.07 -4.15
N ARG A 240 -28.36 -15.83 -4.30
CA ARG A 240 -29.67 -15.44 -3.84
C ARG A 240 -30.65 -16.33 -4.59
N ARG A 241 -31.25 -17.28 -3.91
CA ARG A 241 -32.47 -17.90 -4.39
C ARG A 241 -33.55 -16.82 -4.36
N SER A 242 -33.96 -16.32 -5.52
CA SER A 242 -35.21 -15.59 -5.69
C SER A 242 -36.35 -16.57 -5.33
N LYS A 243 -37.09 -16.19 -4.29
CA LYS A 243 -38.46 -16.71 -4.12
C LYS A 243 -39.37 -15.88 -4.99
#